data_e90c8319d9497742ec7899577482284a
#
_entry.id   e90c8319d9497742ec7899577482284a
#
_cell.length_a   1.000
_cell.length_b   1.000
_cell.length_c   1.000
_cell.angle_alpha   90.00
_cell.angle_beta   90.00
_cell.angle_gamma   90.00
#
_symmetry.space_group_name_H-M   'P 1'
#
loop_
_entity.id
_entity.type
_entity.pdbx_description
1 polymer ?
#
loop_
_entity_poly.entity_id
_entity_poly.type
_entity_poly.pdbx_seq_one_letter_code
_entity_poly.pdbx_strand_id
1 'polypeptide(L)'
;TGNKLQKTSYIRYQYRNGKMYKWDLAQGIATETLVSTLPWGRSVAAELQNYANWFTYYRSRILAVRAGTSLAFSTLGNNYRVGFATIHQTGCKHPPPNNNGFNAAERQDFYTRLFQTPIDTSGTPLRSGLDAIGKQIETNPDYFRPDPALSCRQNFAILTTDGYWNDDNINGGSVG
;
A
#
# COMPACT_ATOMS: atom_id res chain seq x y z
N THR A 1 -21.04 -14.72 -13.81
CA THR A 1 -20.35 -15.93 -14.31
C THR A 1 -18.93 -15.54 -14.68
N GLY A 2 -18.01 -15.55 -13.68
CA GLY A 2 -16.60 -15.30 -13.92
C GLY A 2 -16.02 -16.39 -14.84
N ASN A 3 -15.30 -15.96 -15.87
CA ASN A 3 -14.51 -16.83 -16.72
C ASN A 3 -13.48 -17.54 -15.85
N LYS A 4 -13.78 -18.75 -15.42
CA LYS A 4 -12.78 -19.64 -14.83
C LYS A 4 -11.74 -19.93 -15.91
N LEU A 5 -10.49 -19.56 -15.67
CA LEU A 5 -9.36 -19.98 -16.49
C LEU A 5 -9.45 -21.50 -16.72
N GLN A 6 -9.68 -21.91 -17.96
CA GLN A 6 -9.72 -23.33 -18.27
C GLN A 6 -8.31 -23.89 -18.07
N LYS A 7 -8.20 -25.03 -17.40
CA LYS A 7 -6.91 -25.68 -17.11
C LYS A 7 -6.05 -25.96 -18.35
N THR A 8 -6.65 -25.90 -19.52
CA THR A 8 -6.04 -26.21 -20.83
C THR A 8 -5.52 -24.96 -21.56
N SER A 9 -5.57 -23.76 -20.97
CA SER A 9 -5.25 -22.51 -21.69
C SER A 9 -4.11 -21.70 -21.09
N TYR A 10 -3.28 -22.26 -20.24
CA TYR A 10 -2.19 -21.53 -19.61
C TYR A 10 -0.86 -22.30 -19.59
N ILE A 11 0.21 -21.54 -19.50
CA ILE A 11 1.56 -22.06 -19.28
C ILE A 11 1.85 -21.99 -17.79
N ARG A 12 2.29 -23.11 -17.21
CA ARG A 12 2.69 -23.20 -15.80
C ARG A 12 4.20 -23.36 -15.70
N TYR A 13 4.83 -22.55 -14.87
CA TYR A 13 6.21 -22.73 -14.45
C TYR A 13 6.25 -23.20 -13.00
N GLN A 14 7.10 -24.15 -12.70
CA GLN A 14 7.29 -24.68 -11.35
C GLN A 14 8.76 -24.92 -11.06
N TYR A 15 9.23 -24.37 -9.96
CA TYR A 15 10.56 -24.67 -9.43
C TYR A 15 10.47 -25.80 -8.42
N ARG A 16 11.26 -26.84 -8.63
CA ARG A 16 11.39 -27.98 -7.72
C ARG A 16 12.75 -28.66 -7.86
N ASN A 17 13.30 -29.18 -6.77
CA ASN A 17 14.56 -29.92 -6.76
C ASN A 17 15.71 -29.17 -7.49
N GLY A 18 15.81 -27.85 -7.27
CA GLY A 18 16.85 -27.05 -7.91
C GLY A 18 16.66 -26.74 -9.40
N LYS A 19 15.53 -27.12 -10.01
CA LYS A 19 15.28 -26.96 -11.44
C LYS A 19 13.95 -26.30 -11.72
N MET A 20 13.86 -25.55 -12.82
CA MET A 20 12.63 -24.94 -13.32
C MET A 20 12.03 -25.80 -14.43
N TYR A 21 10.74 -26.04 -14.33
CA TYR A 21 9.98 -26.82 -15.29
C TYR A 21 8.84 -26.00 -15.86
N LYS A 22 8.54 -26.20 -17.14
CA LYS A 22 7.43 -25.60 -17.87
C LYS A 22 6.44 -26.68 -18.27
N TRP A 23 5.16 -26.41 -18.09
CA TRP A 23 4.05 -27.16 -18.68
C TRP A 23 3.24 -26.23 -19.58
N ASP A 24 3.08 -26.61 -20.82
CA ASP A 24 2.28 -25.88 -21.80
C ASP A 24 0.93 -26.58 -21.99
N LEU A 25 -0.02 -26.22 -21.14
CA LEU A 25 -1.37 -26.78 -21.18
C LEU A 25 -2.22 -26.14 -22.28
N ALA A 26 -1.81 -24.99 -22.83
CA ALA A 26 -2.50 -24.37 -23.96
C ALA A 26 -2.39 -25.17 -25.25
N GLN A 27 -1.34 -26.00 -25.38
CA GLN A 27 -1.14 -26.88 -26.54
C GLN A 27 -1.58 -28.33 -26.28
N GLY A 28 -2.26 -28.59 -25.16
CA GLY A 28 -2.67 -29.95 -24.78
C GLY A 28 -1.50 -30.86 -24.38
N ILE A 29 -0.30 -30.29 -24.24
CA ILE A 29 0.90 -31.02 -23.89
C ILE A 29 1.06 -31.03 -22.37
N ALA A 30 0.73 -32.16 -21.77
CA ALA A 30 1.00 -32.38 -20.34
C ALA A 30 2.47 -32.72 -20.07
N THR A 31 3.37 -32.48 -21.03
CA THR A 31 4.77 -32.85 -20.92
C THR A 31 5.56 -31.77 -20.22
N GLU A 32 6.26 -32.17 -19.18
CA GLU A 32 7.13 -31.31 -18.40
C GLU A 32 8.46 -31.07 -19.14
N THR A 33 8.80 -29.82 -19.39
CA THR A 33 10.04 -29.43 -20.06
C THR A 33 10.94 -28.66 -19.09
N LEU A 34 12.22 -29.07 -19.01
CA LEU A 34 13.22 -28.33 -18.24
C LEU A 34 13.54 -27.01 -18.91
N VAL A 35 13.60 -25.92 -18.13
CA VAL A 35 13.84 -24.57 -18.63
C VAL A 35 15.05 -23.95 -17.93
N SER A 36 16.02 -23.48 -18.68
CA SER A 36 17.17 -22.74 -18.16
C SER A 36 17.00 -21.22 -18.21
N THR A 37 16.22 -20.74 -19.17
CA THR A 37 15.91 -19.32 -19.37
C THR A 37 14.40 -19.18 -19.61
N LEU A 38 13.80 -18.20 -18.97
CA LEU A 38 12.37 -17.91 -19.10
C LEU A 38 12.09 -17.08 -20.37
N PRO A 39 10.86 -17.11 -20.93
CA PRO A 39 10.54 -16.43 -22.19
C PRO A 39 10.79 -14.91 -22.17
N TRP A 40 10.75 -14.29 -21.01
CA TRP A 40 11.04 -12.87 -20.78
C TRP A 40 12.54 -12.57 -20.56
N GLY A 41 13.43 -13.52 -20.88
CA GLY A 41 14.88 -13.32 -20.92
C GLY A 41 15.61 -13.44 -19.58
N ARG A 42 14.92 -13.68 -18.46
CA ARG A 42 15.58 -13.88 -17.17
C ARG A 42 16.11 -15.30 -17.03
N SER A 43 17.27 -15.43 -16.39
CA SER A 43 17.74 -16.73 -15.91
C SER A 43 16.85 -17.24 -14.78
N VAL A 44 16.86 -18.54 -14.52
CA VAL A 44 16.10 -19.14 -13.41
C VAL A 44 16.50 -18.52 -12.06
N ALA A 45 17.79 -18.27 -11.82
CA ALA A 45 18.26 -17.63 -10.59
C ALA A 45 17.71 -16.22 -10.42
N ALA A 46 17.74 -15.41 -11.48
CA ALA A 46 17.21 -14.05 -11.46
C ALA A 46 15.68 -14.05 -11.24
N GLU A 47 14.95 -15.03 -11.79
CA GLU A 47 13.51 -15.14 -11.56
C GLU A 47 13.17 -15.59 -10.15
N LEU A 48 13.93 -16.49 -9.56
CA LEU A 48 13.75 -16.89 -8.16
C LEU A 48 13.98 -15.69 -7.21
N GLN A 49 15.00 -14.87 -7.48
CA GLN A 49 15.22 -13.65 -6.71
C GLN A 49 14.06 -12.66 -6.87
N ASN A 50 13.59 -12.49 -8.11
CA ASN A 50 12.42 -11.63 -8.39
C ASN A 50 11.16 -12.14 -7.66
N TYR A 51 10.93 -13.44 -7.67
CA TYR A 51 9.81 -14.04 -6.93
C TYR A 51 9.97 -13.86 -5.42
N ALA A 52 11.17 -14.04 -4.87
CA ALA A 52 11.44 -13.83 -3.46
C ALA A 52 11.17 -12.37 -3.04
N ASN A 53 11.57 -11.40 -3.88
CA ASN A 53 11.28 -9.99 -3.67
C ASN A 53 9.77 -9.72 -3.71
N TRP A 54 9.08 -10.23 -4.73
CA TRP A 54 7.62 -10.11 -4.82
C TRP A 54 6.94 -10.74 -3.61
N PHE A 55 7.33 -11.95 -3.23
CA PHE A 55 6.75 -12.64 -2.08
C PHE A 55 6.95 -11.86 -0.78
N THR A 56 8.09 -11.25 -0.59
CA THR A 56 8.41 -10.46 0.61
C THR A 56 7.62 -9.17 0.67
N TYR A 57 7.53 -8.42 -0.45
CA TYR A 57 7.03 -7.05 -0.44
C TYR A 57 5.61 -6.89 -0.99
N TYR A 58 5.10 -7.84 -1.78
CA TYR A 58 3.86 -7.65 -2.55
C TYR A 58 2.87 -8.80 -2.45
N ARG A 59 3.17 -9.90 -1.78
CA ARG A 59 2.30 -11.09 -1.78
C ARG A 59 0.91 -10.88 -1.17
N SER A 60 0.73 -9.85 -0.37
CA SER A 60 -0.56 -9.49 0.21
C SER A 60 -0.87 -8.02 -0.07
N ARG A 61 -2.15 -7.67 -0.06
CA ARG A 61 -2.62 -6.30 -0.29
C ARG A 61 -1.95 -5.31 0.64
N ILE A 62 -1.86 -5.62 1.93
CA ILE A 62 -1.22 -4.75 2.90
C ILE A 62 0.28 -4.57 2.64
N LEU A 63 0.98 -5.61 2.26
CA LEU A 63 2.40 -5.49 1.92
C LEU A 63 2.58 -4.63 0.67
N ALA A 64 1.74 -4.81 -0.35
CA ALA A 64 1.77 -3.99 -1.56
C ALA A 64 1.50 -2.50 -1.26
N VAL A 65 0.50 -2.21 -0.40
CA VAL A 65 0.22 -0.82 0.02
C VAL A 65 1.39 -0.23 0.81
N ARG A 66 1.95 -0.97 1.76
CA ARG A 66 3.12 -0.51 2.52
C ARG A 66 4.33 -0.24 1.63
N ALA A 67 4.63 -1.14 0.71
CA ALA A 67 5.73 -0.98 -0.24
C ALA A 67 5.50 0.21 -1.18
N GLY A 68 4.30 0.34 -1.77
CA GLY A 68 3.95 1.44 -2.66
C GLY A 68 3.97 2.79 -1.96
N THR A 69 3.38 2.90 -0.76
CA THR A 69 3.42 4.10 0.06
C THR A 69 4.85 4.46 0.45
N SER A 70 5.64 3.49 0.89
CA SER A 70 7.05 3.68 1.22
C SER A 70 7.83 4.28 0.05
N LEU A 71 7.65 3.72 -1.13
CA LEU A 71 8.33 4.20 -2.34
C LEU A 71 7.88 5.62 -2.73
N ALA A 72 6.58 5.88 -2.71
CA ALA A 72 6.02 7.20 -3.03
C ALA A 72 6.55 8.30 -2.11
N PHE A 73 6.65 8.02 -0.80
CA PHE A 73 7.13 9.00 0.18
C PHE A 73 8.67 9.06 0.31
N SER A 74 9.40 8.14 -0.31
CA SER A 74 10.87 8.11 -0.24
C SER A 74 11.53 9.34 -0.87
N THR A 75 10.90 9.93 -1.87
CA THR A 75 11.41 11.09 -2.62
C THR A 75 10.98 12.44 -2.07
N LEU A 76 10.08 12.48 -1.07
CA LEU A 76 9.63 13.73 -0.49
C LEU A 76 10.77 14.44 0.25
N GLY A 77 10.92 15.73 0.00
CA GLY A 77 11.89 16.59 0.69
C GLY A 77 11.37 17.14 2.02
N ASN A 78 12.20 17.91 2.68
CA ASN A 78 11.89 18.54 3.98
C ASN A 78 10.88 19.69 3.89
N ASN A 79 10.42 20.05 2.70
CA ASN A 79 9.43 21.12 2.49
C ASN A 79 8.00 20.67 2.80
N TYR A 80 7.79 19.38 3.03
CA TYR A 80 6.48 18.81 3.33
C TYR A 80 6.41 18.42 4.81
N ARG A 81 5.23 18.53 5.39
CA ARG A 81 4.89 17.94 6.68
C ARG A 81 4.01 16.72 6.42
N VAL A 82 4.35 15.60 6.95
CA VAL A 82 3.66 14.33 6.67
C VAL A 82 3.07 13.77 7.94
N GLY A 83 1.78 13.45 7.90
CA GLY A 83 1.09 12.68 8.92
C GLY A 83 0.82 11.26 8.44
N PHE A 84 0.39 10.42 9.36
CA PHE A 84 -0.03 9.06 9.09
C PHE A 84 -1.29 8.73 9.90
N ALA A 85 -2.27 8.10 9.28
CA ALA A 85 -3.43 7.57 9.97
C ALA A 85 -3.92 6.30 9.28
N THR A 86 -4.53 5.41 10.05
CA THR A 86 -5.36 4.35 9.51
C THR A 86 -6.82 4.79 9.52
N ILE A 87 -7.65 4.16 8.71
CA ILE A 87 -9.10 4.44 8.69
C ILE A 87 -9.79 4.14 10.02
N HIS A 88 -9.20 3.27 10.85
CA HIS A 88 -9.67 2.96 12.22
C HIS A 88 -9.01 3.84 13.29
N GLN A 89 -8.28 4.86 12.90
CA GLN A 89 -7.60 5.82 13.79
C GLN A 89 -6.57 5.17 14.73
N THR A 90 -6.03 4.01 14.37
CA THR A 90 -4.94 3.35 15.10
C THR A 90 -3.59 3.80 14.57
N GLY A 91 -2.62 3.99 15.45
CA GLY A 91 -1.26 4.39 15.08
C GLY A 91 -1.14 5.77 14.43
N CYS A 92 -2.14 6.63 14.60
CA CYS A 92 -2.16 7.94 13.98
C CYS A 92 -1.00 8.83 14.44
N LYS A 93 -0.49 9.60 13.51
CA LYS A 93 0.46 10.68 13.74
C LYS A 93 0.01 11.92 12.94
N HIS A 94 -0.18 13.01 13.65
CA HIS A 94 -0.40 14.28 13.00
C HIS A 94 0.89 14.79 12.34
N PRO A 95 0.79 15.54 11.24
CA PRO A 95 1.96 16.24 10.73
C PRO A 95 2.57 17.13 11.83
N PRO A 96 3.90 17.28 11.89
CA PRO A 96 4.53 18.04 12.95
C PRO A 96 4.04 19.52 12.93
N PRO A 97 3.73 20.10 14.11
CA PRO A 97 3.11 21.45 14.18
C PRO A 97 4.04 22.56 13.72
N ASN A 98 5.33 22.42 13.94
CA ASN A 98 6.33 23.44 13.61
C ASN A 98 6.86 23.25 12.18
N ASN A 99 7.66 24.19 11.68
CA ASN A 99 8.29 24.13 10.37
C ASN A 99 9.29 22.96 10.21
N ASN A 100 9.24 21.97 11.10
CA ASN A 100 9.94 20.72 10.95
C ASN A 100 9.32 19.93 9.80
N GLY A 101 9.93 20.05 8.63
CA GLY A 101 9.53 19.27 7.47
C GLY A 101 9.79 17.77 7.66
N PHE A 102 9.62 17.01 6.60
CA PHE A 102 9.84 15.58 6.56
C PHE A 102 11.33 15.24 6.66
N ASN A 103 11.93 15.64 7.77
CA ASN A 103 13.35 15.43 8.11
C ASN A 103 13.60 13.95 8.49
N ALA A 104 14.84 13.62 8.83
CA ALA A 104 15.24 12.24 9.14
C ALA A 104 14.43 11.62 10.29
N ALA A 105 14.16 12.37 11.36
CA ALA A 105 13.41 11.89 12.52
C ALA A 105 11.92 11.68 12.17
N GLU A 106 11.32 12.64 11.48
CA GLU A 106 9.93 12.56 11.02
C GLU A 106 9.73 11.41 10.02
N ARG A 107 10.68 11.22 9.13
CA ARG A 107 10.71 10.11 8.17
C ARG A 107 10.81 8.76 8.87
N GLN A 108 11.70 8.62 9.84
CA GLN A 108 11.86 7.41 10.63
C GLN A 108 10.57 7.05 11.36
N ASP A 109 9.91 8.03 12.00
CA ASP A 109 8.65 7.79 12.71
C ASP A 109 7.51 7.42 11.73
N PHE A 110 7.40 8.10 10.57
CA PHE A 110 6.43 7.76 9.54
C PHE A 110 6.58 6.29 9.07
N TYR A 111 7.78 5.86 8.73
CA TYR A 111 8.03 4.49 8.29
C TYR A 111 7.82 3.47 9.42
N THR A 112 8.18 3.81 10.63
CA THR A 112 7.90 2.97 11.80
C THR A 112 6.39 2.72 11.92
N ARG A 113 5.57 3.73 11.83
CA ARG A 113 4.11 3.60 11.86
C ARG A 113 3.56 2.85 10.66
N LEU A 114 4.02 3.17 9.46
CA LEU A 114 3.59 2.50 8.23
C LEU A 114 3.81 0.98 8.29
N PHE A 115 4.96 0.55 8.81
CA PHE A 115 5.32 -0.87 8.83
C PHE A 115 4.84 -1.61 10.09
N GLN A 116 4.75 -0.96 11.24
CA GLN A 116 4.46 -1.60 12.52
C GLN A 116 2.99 -1.48 12.97
N THR A 117 2.22 -0.53 12.44
CA THR A 117 0.81 -0.41 12.83
C THR A 117 0.06 -1.70 12.49
N PRO A 118 -0.63 -2.31 13.48
CA PRO A 118 -1.41 -3.52 13.25
C PRO A 118 -2.49 -3.30 12.20
N ILE A 119 -2.84 -4.38 11.51
CA ILE A 119 -3.97 -4.39 10.59
C ILE A 119 -5.22 -4.66 11.41
N ASP A 120 -6.19 -3.75 11.32
CA ASP A 120 -7.53 -3.99 11.80
C ASP A 120 -8.29 -4.84 10.77
N THR A 121 -9.02 -5.85 11.23
CA THR A 121 -9.83 -6.74 10.41
C THR A 121 -11.32 -6.45 10.50
N SER A 122 -11.73 -5.47 11.31
CA SER A 122 -13.08 -4.92 11.30
C SER A 122 -13.32 -4.11 10.03
N GLY A 123 -14.54 -3.86 9.68
CA GLY A 123 -15.01 -3.17 8.47
C GLY A 123 -14.06 -2.19 7.74
N THR A 124 -14.60 -1.41 6.83
CA THR A 124 -13.81 -0.46 6.03
C THR A 124 -14.44 0.94 6.13
N PRO A 125 -14.29 1.65 7.25
CA PRO A 125 -14.92 2.95 7.50
C PRO A 125 -14.15 4.10 6.81
N LEU A 126 -14.12 4.11 5.48
CA LEU A 126 -13.33 5.08 4.69
C LEU A 126 -13.76 6.53 4.93
N ARG A 127 -15.07 6.78 4.92
CA ARG A 127 -15.61 8.14 5.03
C ARG A 127 -15.41 8.71 6.44
N SER A 128 -15.72 7.92 7.46
CA SER A 128 -15.50 8.32 8.85
C SER A 128 -14.01 8.49 9.18
N GLY A 129 -13.15 7.66 8.60
CA GLY A 129 -11.70 7.83 8.70
C GLY A 129 -11.23 9.14 8.07
N LEU A 130 -11.72 9.49 6.89
CA LEU A 130 -11.38 10.73 6.22
C LEU A 130 -11.97 11.96 6.95
N ASP A 131 -13.23 11.88 7.41
CA ASP A 131 -13.88 12.92 8.21
C ASP A 131 -13.12 13.21 9.52
N ALA A 132 -12.66 12.16 10.20
CA ALA A 132 -11.86 12.31 11.41
C ALA A 132 -10.55 13.08 11.14
N ILE A 133 -9.87 12.79 10.04
CA ILE A 133 -8.67 13.54 9.65
C ILE A 133 -9.01 14.98 9.28
N GLY A 134 -10.10 15.22 8.56
CA GLY A 134 -10.59 16.56 8.23
C GLY A 134 -10.85 17.39 9.49
N LYS A 135 -11.59 16.84 10.44
CA LYS A 135 -11.87 17.49 11.74
C LYS A 135 -10.61 17.77 12.55
N GLN A 136 -9.66 16.86 12.53
CA GLN A 136 -8.38 17.09 13.21
C GLN A 136 -7.60 18.25 12.58
N ILE A 137 -7.60 18.37 11.26
CA ILE A 137 -6.97 19.50 10.56
C ILE A 137 -7.70 20.79 10.90
N GLU A 138 -9.03 20.79 10.90
CA GLU A 138 -9.88 21.96 11.16
C GLU A 138 -9.78 22.45 12.60
N THR A 139 -9.76 21.53 13.57
CA THR A 139 -9.84 21.90 14.99
C THR A 139 -8.49 22.08 15.66
N ASN A 140 -7.41 21.60 15.06
CA ASN A 140 -6.08 21.71 15.65
C ASN A 140 -5.46 23.07 15.36
N PRO A 141 -5.19 23.90 16.39
CA PRO A 141 -4.61 25.23 16.21
C PRO A 141 -3.21 25.22 15.56
N ASP A 142 -2.50 24.10 15.63
CA ASP A 142 -1.20 23.94 14.98
C ASP A 142 -1.28 23.86 13.45
N TYR A 143 -2.46 23.49 12.91
CA TYR A 143 -2.71 23.44 11.47
C TYR A 143 -3.43 24.70 10.96
N PHE A 144 -4.29 25.25 11.80
CA PHE A 144 -5.14 26.40 11.53
C PHE A 144 -4.73 27.63 12.35
N ARG A 145 -3.47 27.86 12.57
CA ARG A 145 -3.06 29.13 13.19
C ARG A 145 -3.45 30.27 12.27
N PRO A 146 -4.07 31.30 12.83
CA PRO A 146 -4.32 32.56 12.11
C PRO A 146 -3.02 33.36 11.92
N ASP A 147 -1.93 32.72 11.59
CA ASP A 147 -0.68 33.33 11.19
C ASP A 147 -0.84 33.75 9.72
N PRO A 148 -0.85 35.04 9.41
CA PRO A 148 -0.97 35.50 8.03
C PRO A 148 0.07 34.89 7.08
N ALA A 149 1.25 34.56 7.60
CA ALA A 149 2.30 33.91 6.82
C ALA A 149 1.94 32.43 6.42
N LEU A 150 0.97 31.83 7.10
CA LEU A 150 0.54 30.44 6.87
C LEU A 150 -0.85 30.35 6.25
N SER A 151 -1.52 31.45 5.98
CA SER A 151 -2.89 31.49 5.47
C SER A 151 -3.07 30.79 4.12
N CYS A 152 -2.03 30.70 3.30
CA CYS A 152 -2.05 30.02 2.00
C CYS A 152 -1.52 28.58 2.05
N ARG A 153 -1.29 28.00 3.23
CA ARG A 153 -0.77 26.64 3.35
C ARG A 153 -1.86 25.64 2.96
N GLN A 154 -1.57 24.85 1.92
CA GLN A 154 -2.46 23.79 1.46
C GLN A 154 -2.28 22.53 2.31
N ASN A 155 -3.42 21.89 2.64
CA ASN A 155 -3.46 20.58 3.28
C ASN A 155 -4.06 19.58 2.32
N PHE A 156 -3.47 18.39 2.29
CA PHE A 156 -3.91 17.29 1.44
C PHE A 156 -4.11 16.03 2.28
N ALA A 157 -5.16 15.27 1.97
CA ALA A 157 -5.33 13.92 2.48
C ALA A 157 -5.24 12.93 1.32
N ILE A 158 -4.41 11.91 1.46
CA ILE A 158 -4.29 10.81 0.51
C ILE A 158 -4.93 9.59 1.14
N LEU A 159 -6.10 9.19 0.64
CA LEU A 159 -6.79 7.99 1.07
C LEU A 159 -6.45 6.84 0.14
N THR A 160 -5.90 5.77 0.69
CA THR A 160 -5.54 4.56 -0.06
C THR A 160 -6.41 3.41 0.38
N THR A 161 -7.10 2.79 -0.58
CA THR A 161 -8.00 1.65 -0.36
C THR A 161 -7.90 0.66 -1.52
N ASP A 162 -8.35 -0.57 -1.30
CA ASP A 162 -8.45 -1.62 -2.31
C ASP A 162 -9.89 -1.88 -2.80
N GLY A 163 -10.84 -1.05 -2.40
CA GLY A 163 -12.22 -1.20 -2.87
C GLY A 163 -13.29 -0.54 -2.03
N TYR A 164 -14.38 -1.27 -1.83
CA TYR A 164 -15.59 -0.76 -1.20
C TYR A 164 -15.43 -0.49 0.29
N TRP A 165 -16.27 0.42 0.79
CA TRP A 165 -16.39 0.74 2.22
C TRP A 165 -17.62 0.04 2.82
N ASN A 166 -17.56 -0.21 4.13
CA ASN A 166 -18.66 -0.69 4.95
C ASN A 166 -18.47 -0.18 6.39
N ASP A 167 -19.52 -0.33 7.20
CA ASP A 167 -19.54 0.08 8.62
C ASP A 167 -19.18 1.56 8.85
N ASP A 168 -19.65 2.42 7.95
CA ASP A 168 -19.23 3.80 7.83
C ASP A 168 -20.35 4.76 8.24
N ASN A 169 -20.52 4.94 9.55
CA ASN A 169 -21.48 5.89 10.11
C ASN A 169 -20.80 7.21 10.47
N ILE A 170 -21.13 8.27 9.75
CA ILE A 170 -20.71 9.63 10.08
C ILE A 170 -21.86 10.32 10.81
N ASN A 171 -21.62 10.79 12.06
CA ASN A 171 -22.58 11.57 12.86
C ASN A 171 -23.96 10.91 13.01
N GLY A 172 -24.05 9.59 13.12
CA GLY A 172 -25.32 8.87 13.28
C GLY A 172 -26.20 8.82 12.03
N GLY A 173 -25.72 9.29 10.88
CA GLY A 173 -26.39 9.22 9.59
C GLY A 173 -25.64 8.36 8.59
N SER A 174 -26.36 7.57 7.79
CA SER A 174 -25.79 6.95 6.61
C SER A 174 -25.55 8.05 5.58
N VAL A 175 -24.31 8.28 5.20
CA VAL A 175 -24.00 9.14 4.05
C VAL A 175 -24.10 8.26 2.81
N GLY A 176 -25.20 8.44 2.07
CA GLY A 176 -25.48 7.73 0.83
C GLY A 176 -24.51 8.06 -0.31
#